data_e31b8aff1fbbe8db55bd795aeca6edb9
#
_entry.id   e31b8aff1fbbe8db55bd795aeca6edb9
#
_cell.length_a   1.000
_cell.length_b   1.000
_cell.length_c   1.000
_cell.angle_alpha   90.00
_cell.angle_beta   90.00
_cell.angle_gamma   90.00
#
_symmetry.space_group_name_H-M   'P 1'
#
loop_
_entity.id
_entity.type
_entity.pdbx_description
1 polymer ?
#
loop_
_entity_poly.entity_id
_entity_poly.type
_entity_poly.pdbx_seq_one_letter_code
_entity_poly.pdbx_strand_id
1 'polypeptide(L)'
;GETGEFSSLLEKIGIPQTSCSSDICKLTFDKHEYVKFINSLNLKTAKQFFIKKGQEYNVSDIAEKVGIPCFVKPNKSGSSFGISKVKNKDLLNDKINYAFQEGDEVLVESFLDGKEVSVGVINIDGQRTILPITEIRSKNEFFDFDAKYNGESDENKAEVERIGTG
;
A
#
# COMPACT_ATOMS: atom_id res chain seq x y z
N GLY A 1 -4.63 -12.41 9.77
CA GLY A 1 -3.93 -11.81 9.50
C GLY A 1 -2.74 -10.95 9.03
N GLU A 2 -3.02 -9.80 8.45
CA GLU A 2 -1.98 -8.93 7.82
C GLU A 2 -0.92 -8.44 8.81
N THR A 3 -1.27 -8.27 10.10
CA THR A 3 -0.35 -7.81 11.15
C THR A 3 0.73 -8.81 11.55
N GLY A 4 0.62 -10.07 11.11
CA GLY A 4 1.52 -11.16 11.51
C GLY A 4 1.28 -11.75 12.89
N GLU A 5 0.32 -11.24 13.67
CA GLU A 5 0.02 -11.77 15.02
C GLU A 5 -0.52 -13.20 14.95
N PHE A 6 -1.47 -13.45 14.04
CA PHE A 6 -2.02 -14.78 13.83
C PHE A 6 -0.96 -15.76 13.30
N SER A 7 -0.13 -15.31 12.35
CA SER A 7 1.00 -16.10 11.85
C SER A 7 1.97 -16.46 12.97
N SER A 8 2.28 -15.51 13.87
CA SER A 8 3.14 -15.75 15.03
C SER A 8 2.56 -16.81 16.00
N LEU A 9 1.23 -16.82 16.17
CA LEU A 9 0.57 -17.84 16.99
C LEU A 9 0.71 -19.23 16.35
N LEU A 10 0.43 -19.34 15.04
CA LEU A 10 0.53 -20.62 14.32
C LEU A 10 1.97 -21.17 14.33
N GLU A 11 2.97 -20.29 14.15
CA GLU A 11 4.39 -20.63 14.23
C GLU A 11 4.75 -21.21 15.62
N LYS A 12 4.28 -20.58 16.71
CA LYS A 12 4.54 -21.04 18.08
C LYS A 12 3.99 -22.42 18.39
N ILE A 13 2.85 -22.77 17.81
CA ILE A 13 2.19 -24.08 18.03
C ILE A 13 2.49 -25.09 16.92
N GLY A 14 3.38 -24.75 15.97
CA GLY A 14 3.84 -25.65 14.90
C GLY A 14 2.78 -25.99 13.85
N ILE A 15 1.76 -25.14 13.66
CA ILE A 15 0.74 -25.34 12.62
C ILE A 15 1.21 -24.74 11.30
N PRO A 16 1.26 -25.53 10.22
CA PRO A 16 1.60 -25.02 8.89
C PRO A 16 0.60 -23.96 8.41
N GLN A 17 1.10 -22.94 7.70
CA GLN A 17 0.32 -21.86 7.13
C GLN A 17 0.79 -21.54 5.70
N THR A 18 -0.10 -20.96 4.89
CA THR A 18 0.20 -20.54 3.51
C THR A 18 0.63 -19.08 3.41
N SER A 19 0.55 -18.31 4.51
CA SER A 19 1.00 -16.93 4.56
C SER A 19 2.54 -16.83 4.70
N CYS A 20 3.07 -15.62 4.57
CA CYS A 20 4.45 -15.34 4.94
C CYS A 20 4.69 -15.56 6.43
N SER A 21 5.97 -15.65 6.84
CA SER A 21 6.34 -15.65 8.25
C SER A 21 5.81 -14.38 8.97
N SER A 22 5.61 -14.51 10.28
CA SER A 22 5.08 -13.41 11.09
C SER A 22 5.91 -12.12 10.98
N ASP A 23 7.23 -12.24 10.87
CA ASP A 23 8.12 -11.08 10.74
C ASP A 23 7.98 -10.39 9.39
N ILE A 24 7.83 -11.17 8.30
CA ILE A 24 7.57 -10.61 6.98
C ILE A 24 6.18 -9.95 6.92
N CYS A 25 5.16 -10.55 7.53
CA CYS A 25 3.85 -9.93 7.64
C CYS A 25 3.91 -8.58 8.36
N LYS A 26 4.61 -8.50 9.50
CA LYS A 26 4.81 -7.25 10.26
C LYS A 26 5.52 -6.19 9.40
N LEU A 27 6.61 -6.58 8.74
CA LEU A 27 7.38 -5.66 7.89
C LEU A 27 6.51 -5.10 6.75
N THR A 28 5.78 -5.97 6.04
CA THR A 28 4.97 -5.54 4.88
C THR A 28 3.71 -4.78 5.28
N PHE A 29 3.19 -4.97 6.49
CA PHE A 29 2.07 -4.21 7.03
C PHE A 29 2.46 -2.78 7.40
N ASP A 30 3.69 -2.57 7.90
CA ASP A 30 4.26 -1.25 8.17
C ASP A 30 4.86 -0.67 6.88
N LYS A 31 4.07 0.14 6.17
CA LYS A 31 4.45 0.68 4.85
C LYS A 31 5.72 1.52 4.90
N HIS A 32 5.95 2.25 6.00
CA HIS A 32 7.14 3.07 6.17
C HIS A 32 8.41 2.20 6.29
N GLU A 33 8.38 1.21 7.17
CA GLU A 33 9.52 0.30 7.35
C GLU A 33 9.73 -0.56 6.10
N TYR A 34 8.64 -0.99 5.44
CA TYR A 34 8.75 -1.72 4.19
C TYR A 34 9.45 -0.94 3.09
N VAL A 35 9.11 0.34 2.91
CA VAL A 35 9.79 1.19 1.90
C VAL A 35 11.25 1.44 2.27
N LYS A 36 11.59 1.61 3.54
CA LYS A 36 12.99 1.68 3.99
C LYS A 36 13.76 0.40 3.63
N PHE A 37 13.14 -0.75 3.86
CA PHE A 37 13.71 -2.04 3.48
C PHE A 37 13.94 -2.14 1.96
N ILE A 38 12.94 -1.80 1.14
CA ILE A 38 13.06 -1.80 -0.33
C ILE A 38 14.18 -0.87 -0.81
N ASN A 39 14.27 0.33 -0.22
CA ASN A 39 15.33 1.29 -0.55
C ASN A 39 16.73 0.78 -0.15
N SER A 40 16.85 -0.01 0.92
CA SER A 40 18.12 -0.63 1.32
C SER A 40 18.62 -1.67 0.29
N LEU A 41 17.72 -2.18 -0.55
CA LEU A 41 18.03 -3.05 -1.67
C LEU A 41 18.33 -2.29 -2.98
N ASN A 42 18.47 -0.96 -2.92
CA ASN A 42 18.65 -0.06 -4.08
C ASN A 42 17.49 -0.12 -5.10
N LEU A 43 16.30 -0.52 -4.67
CA LEU A 43 15.09 -0.49 -5.49
C LEU A 43 14.39 0.87 -5.33
N LYS A 44 13.94 1.44 -6.45
CA LYS A 44 13.26 2.75 -6.44
C LYS A 44 11.85 2.61 -5.89
N THR A 45 11.47 3.56 -5.03
CA THR A 45 10.14 3.70 -4.46
C THR A 45 9.63 5.14 -4.63
N ALA A 46 8.35 5.36 -4.34
CA ALA A 46 7.82 6.71 -4.20
C ALA A 46 8.56 7.47 -3.08
N LYS A 47 8.75 8.78 -3.24
CA LYS A 47 9.22 9.63 -2.14
C LYS A 47 8.17 9.62 -1.04
N GLN A 48 8.62 9.56 0.20
CA GLN A 48 7.72 9.50 1.36
C GLN A 48 7.99 10.63 2.35
N PHE A 49 6.92 11.11 2.98
CA PHE A 49 6.96 11.90 4.20
C PHE A 49 6.15 11.17 5.28
N PHE A 50 6.79 10.81 6.38
CA PHE A 50 6.17 10.07 7.48
C PHE A 50 5.84 11.01 8.63
N ILE A 51 4.64 10.88 9.20
CA ILE A 51 4.12 11.76 10.26
C ILE A 51 3.52 10.89 11.34
N LYS A 52 3.89 11.17 12.60
CA LYS A 52 3.24 10.59 13.79
C LYS A 52 2.21 11.57 14.34
N LYS A 53 1.14 11.04 14.91
CA LYS A 53 0.11 11.84 15.58
C LYS A 53 0.73 12.68 16.70
N GLY A 54 0.40 13.96 16.72
CA GLY A 54 1.00 14.93 17.66
C GLY A 54 2.35 15.49 17.23
N GLN A 55 2.95 15.02 16.15
CA GLN A 55 4.14 15.62 15.57
C GLN A 55 3.79 16.90 14.79
N GLU A 56 4.54 17.97 15.01
CA GLU A 56 4.45 19.17 14.18
C GLU A 56 4.99 18.91 12.77
N TYR A 57 4.30 19.42 11.76
CA TYR A 57 4.73 19.33 10.37
C TYR A 57 4.32 20.58 9.59
N ASN A 58 5.04 20.86 8.50
CA ASN A 58 4.73 21.92 7.58
C ASN A 58 4.24 21.34 6.24
N VAL A 59 3.02 21.70 5.85
CA VAL A 59 2.39 21.26 4.60
C VAL A 59 3.23 21.64 3.36
N SER A 60 3.92 22.79 3.41
CA SER A 60 4.77 23.24 2.30
C SER A 60 5.97 22.33 2.11
N ASP A 61 6.63 21.96 3.20
CA ASP A 61 7.79 21.06 3.19
C ASP A 61 7.41 19.66 2.68
N ILE A 62 6.22 19.19 3.09
CA ILE A 62 5.68 17.91 2.59
C ILE A 62 5.47 17.99 1.08
N ALA A 63 4.76 19.03 0.61
CA ALA A 63 4.45 19.19 -0.81
C ALA A 63 5.72 19.38 -1.67
N GLU A 64 6.73 20.05 -1.15
CA GLU A 64 8.04 20.19 -1.82
C GLU A 64 8.74 18.84 -1.95
N LYS A 65 8.71 18.03 -0.89
CA LYS A 65 9.39 16.73 -0.86
C LYS A 65 8.73 15.70 -1.78
N VAL A 66 7.40 15.56 -1.72
CA VAL A 66 6.67 14.49 -2.42
C VAL A 66 6.07 14.93 -3.75
N GLY A 67 5.87 16.23 -3.95
CA GLY A 67 5.14 16.78 -5.10
C GLY A 67 3.62 16.71 -4.98
N ILE A 68 2.94 17.36 -5.91
CA ILE A 68 1.49 17.28 -6.09
C ILE A 68 1.24 16.89 -7.57
N PRO A 69 0.40 15.89 -7.85
CA PRO A 69 -0.45 15.13 -6.91
C PRO A 69 0.35 14.19 -6.03
N CYS A 70 -0.23 13.84 -4.86
CA CYS A 70 0.33 12.87 -3.92
C CYS A 70 -0.76 11.99 -3.32
N PHE A 71 -0.36 10.92 -2.64
CA PHE A 71 -1.25 10.09 -1.84
C PHE A 71 -1.01 10.32 -0.36
N VAL A 72 -2.09 10.41 0.40
CA VAL A 72 -2.07 10.40 1.87
C VAL A 72 -2.72 9.09 2.32
N LYS A 73 -2.08 8.36 3.22
CA LYS A 73 -2.57 7.07 3.70
C LYS A 73 -2.11 6.75 5.13
N PRO A 74 -2.90 6.00 5.91
CA PRO A 74 -2.43 5.46 7.18
C PRO A 74 -1.26 4.49 6.97
N ASN A 75 -0.28 4.52 7.88
CA ASN A 75 0.90 3.63 7.78
C ASN A 75 0.52 2.16 7.93
N LYS A 76 -0.26 1.85 8.98
CA LYS A 76 -0.66 0.49 9.36
C LYS A 76 -2.15 0.30 9.16
N SER A 77 -2.60 0.23 7.91
CA SER A 77 -3.99 -0.01 7.53
C SER A 77 -4.04 -0.88 6.28
N GLY A 78 -5.08 -1.67 6.16
CA GLY A 78 -5.38 -2.51 5.00
C GLY A 78 -6.51 -1.95 4.15
N SER A 79 -6.82 -2.63 3.04
CA SER A 79 -8.03 -2.43 2.22
C SER A 79 -8.31 -0.99 1.74
N SER A 80 -7.28 -0.17 1.63
CA SER A 80 -7.37 1.24 1.17
C SER A 80 -8.20 2.17 2.07
N PHE A 81 -8.51 1.79 3.31
CA PHE A 81 -9.14 2.70 4.26
C PHE A 81 -8.25 3.90 4.57
N GLY A 82 -8.86 5.09 4.65
CA GLY A 82 -8.16 6.32 4.96
C GLY A 82 -7.21 6.84 3.88
N ILE A 83 -7.21 6.24 2.67
CA ILE A 83 -6.37 6.69 1.56
C ILE A 83 -7.05 7.84 0.81
N SER A 84 -6.28 8.87 0.46
CA SER A 84 -6.73 9.99 -0.37
C SER A 84 -5.67 10.36 -1.41
N LYS A 85 -6.10 10.60 -2.66
CA LYS A 85 -5.29 11.27 -3.68
C LYS A 85 -5.49 12.78 -3.56
N VAL A 86 -4.42 13.51 -3.36
CA VAL A 86 -4.42 14.97 -3.15
C VAL A 86 -3.89 15.64 -4.40
N LYS A 87 -4.76 16.40 -5.08
CA LYS A 87 -4.44 17.15 -6.30
C LYS A 87 -4.22 18.65 -6.04
N ASN A 88 -4.63 19.13 -4.87
CA ASN A 88 -4.43 20.51 -4.44
C ASN A 88 -3.77 20.52 -3.06
N LYS A 89 -2.66 21.27 -2.93
CA LYS A 89 -1.91 21.42 -1.70
C LYS A 89 -2.76 21.91 -0.52
N ASP A 90 -3.77 22.79 -0.77
CA ASP A 90 -4.62 23.33 0.27
C ASP A 90 -5.44 22.27 1.00
N LEU A 91 -5.71 21.12 0.34
CA LEU A 91 -6.43 19.99 0.93
C LEU A 91 -5.51 19.02 1.69
N LEU A 92 -4.19 19.19 1.62
CA LEU A 92 -3.25 18.22 2.15
C LEU A 92 -3.40 18.03 3.65
N ASN A 93 -3.55 19.12 4.41
CA ASN A 93 -3.73 19.06 5.86
C ASN A 93 -5.01 18.30 6.26
N ASP A 94 -6.13 18.56 5.58
CA ASP A 94 -7.40 17.88 5.87
C ASP A 94 -7.32 16.39 5.58
N LYS A 95 -6.61 16.00 4.51
CA LYS A 95 -6.42 14.59 4.16
C LYS A 95 -5.46 13.87 5.10
N ILE A 96 -4.45 14.55 5.64
CA ILE A 96 -3.60 14.03 6.72
C ILE A 96 -4.44 13.78 7.98
N ASN A 97 -5.29 14.75 8.38
CA ASN A 97 -6.17 14.60 9.53
C ASN A 97 -7.20 13.47 9.32
N TYR A 98 -7.71 13.32 8.12
CA TYR A 98 -8.59 12.20 7.77
C TYR A 98 -7.89 10.86 7.93
N ALA A 99 -6.66 10.72 7.42
CA ALA A 99 -5.90 9.49 7.56
C ALA A 99 -5.55 9.16 9.02
N PHE A 100 -5.39 10.17 9.89
CA PHE A 100 -5.20 9.97 11.34
C PHE A 100 -6.44 9.44 12.07
N GLN A 101 -7.60 9.37 11.45
CA GLN A 101 -8.77 8.69 12.03
C GLN A 101 -8.59 7.16 12.01
N GLU A 102 -7.77 6.65 11.10
CA GLU A 102 -7.51 5.22 10.92
C GLU A 102 -6.23 4.73 11.62
N GLY A 103 -5.49 5.61 12.31
CA GLY A 103 -4.27 5.25 13.03
C GLY A 103 -3.43 6.45 13.46
N ASP A 104 -2.34 6.16 14.16
CA ASP A 104 -1.47 7.19 14.74
C ASP A 104 -0.23 7.52 13.88
N GLU A 105 -0.14 6.92 12.71
CA GLU A 105 0.96 7.11 11.77
C GLU A 105 0.42 7.29 10.35
N VAL A 106 0.85 8.33 9.67
CA VAL A 106 0.42 8.70 8.32
C VAL A 106 1.62 8.81 7.38
N LEU A 107 1.45 8.33 6.17
CA LEU A 107 2.38 8.50 5.06
C LEU A 107 1.79 9.45 4.01
N VAL A 108 2.61 10.37 3.54
CA VAL A 108 2.36 11.13 2.32
C VAL A 108 3.37 10.65 1.28
N GLU A 109 2.91 10.20 0.12
CA GLU A 109 3.74 9.62 -0.92
C GLU A 109 3.58 10.34 -2.24
N SER A 110 4.68 10.47 -2.99
CA SER A 110 4.61 10.98 -4.36
C SER A 110 3.72 10.10 -5.23
N PHE A 111 2.93 10.73 -6.10
CA PHE A 111 2.23 10.02 -7.16
C PHE A 111 3.24 9.45 -8.16
N LEU A 112 3.10 8.18 -8.48
CA LEU A 112 3.85 7.54 -9.56
C LEU A 112 2.92 7.39 -10.74
N ASP A 113 3.24 8.07 -11.84
CA ASP A 113 2.53 7.91 -13.10
C ASP A 113 3.00 6.63 -13.78
N GLY A 114 2.08 5.70 -14.04
CA GLY A 114 2.40 4.41 -14.62
C GLY A 114 1.26 3.42 -14.56
N LYS A 115 1.55 2.19 -14.96
CA LYS A 115 0.60 1.08 -14.91
C LYS A 115 0.66 0.40 -13.53
N GLU A 116 -0.51 0.16 -12.94
CA GLU A 116 -0.62 -0.66 -11.75
C GLU A 116 -0.62 -2.14 -12.12
N VAL A 117 0.27 -2.92 -11.52
CA VAL A 117 0.37 -4.34 -11.77
C VAL A 117 0.41 -5.14 -10.47
N SER A 118 -0.10 -6.36 -10.51
CA SER A 118 0.02 -7.35 -9.46
C SER A 118 0.82 -8.55 -9.95
N VAL A 119 1.73 -9.04 -9.10
CA VAL A 119 2.55 -10.22 -9.40
C VAL A 119 2.51 -11.16 -8.21
N GLY A 120 2.00 -12.36 -8.43
CA GLY A 120 2.02 -13.42 -7.42
C GLY A 120 3.36 -14.14 -7.40
N VAL A 121 3.80 -14.56 -6.22
CA VAL A 121 4.96 -15.43 -6.03
C VAL A 121 4.55 -16.59 -5.14
N ILE A 122 4.80 -17.80 -5.57
CA ILE A 122 4.54 -19.02 -4.80
C ILE A 122 5.83 -19.82 -4.62
N ASN A 123 5.88 -20.59 -3.54
CA ASN A 123 6.96 -21.55 -3.30
C ASN A 123 6.35 -22.95 -3.20
N ILE A 124 6.71 -23.81 -4.16
CA ILE A 124 6.25 -25.21 -4.21
C ILE A 124 7.50 -26.08 -4.19
N ASP A 125 7.59 -26.99 -3.22
CA ASP A 125 8.70 -27.93 -3.06
C ASP A 125 10.08 -27.25 -3.08
N GLY A 126 10.17 -26.07 -2.45
CA GLY A 126 11.40 -25.27 -2.40
C GLY A 126 11.70 -24.47 -3.67
N GLN A 127 10.90 -24.62 -4.73
CA GLN A 127 11.03 -23.84 -5.95
C GLN A 127 10.15 -22.57 -5.91
N ARG A 128 10.81 -21.41 -6.06
CA ARG A 128 10.12 -20.13 -6.17
C ARG A 128 9.64 -19.93 -7.60
N THR A 129 8.33 -19.78 -7.76
CA THR A 129 7.68 -19.53 -9.05
C THR A 129 7.03 -18.15 -9.04
N ILE A 130 7.37 -17.34 -10.04
CA ILE A 130 6.73 -16.04 -10.28
C ILE A 130 5.56 -16.27 -11.22
N LEU A 131 4.37 -15.85 -10.79
CA LEU A 131 3.16 -15.97 -11.60
C LEU A 131 3.11 -14.88 -12.67
N PRO A 132 2.28 -15.03 -13.71
CA PRO A 132 2.09 -14.01 -14.74
C PRO A 132 1.71 -12.66 -14.15
N ILE A 133 2.23 -11.60 -14.74
CA ILE A 133 1.93 -10.22 -14.36
C ILE A 133 0.48 -9.90 -14.75
N THR A 134 -0.26 -9.32 -13.83
CA THR A 134 -1.63 -8.88 -14.05
C THR A 134 -1.69 -7.35 -14.01
N GLU A 135 -2.11 -6.69 -15.09
CA GLU A 135 -2.38 -5.25 -15.11
C GLU A 135 -3.75 -4.99 -14.47
N ILE A 136 -3.79 -4.03 -13.54
CA ILE A 136 -5.01 -3.60 -12.88
C ILE A 136 -5.44 -2.28 -13.54
N ARG A 137 -6.62 -2.30 -14.16
CA ARG A 137 -7.24 -1.11 -14.76
C ARG A 137 -8.47 -0.77 -13.94
N SER A 138 -8.45 0.37 -13.26
CA SER A 138 -9.61 0.90 -12.55
C SER A 138 -10.23 2.04 -13.36
N LYS A 139 -11.55 2.10 -13.42
CA LYS A 139 -12.28 3.27 -13.94
C LYS A 139 -12.20 4.45 -12.96
N ASN A 140 -11.94 4.17 -11.69
CA ASN A 140 -11.68 5.18 -10.67
C ASN A 140 -10.26 5.73 -10.80
N GLU A 141 -9.99 6.90 -10.23
CA GLU A 141 -8.67 7.53 -10.26
C GLU A 141 -7.55 6.68 -9.65
N PHE A 142 -7.90 5.70 -8.81
CA PHE A 142 -7.04 4.66 -8.27
C PHE A 142 -7.89 3.48 -7.79
N PHE A 143 -7.25 2.34 -7.54
CA PHE A 143 -7.91 1.12 -7.06
C PHE A 143 -8.23 1.23 -5.57
N ASP A 144 -9.30 1.97 -5.24
CA ASP A 144 -9.77 2.24 -3.90
C ASP A 144 -10.60 1.09 -3.30
N PHE A 145 -11.14 1.32 -2.09
CA PHE A 145 -11.96 0.35 -1.40
C PHE A 145 -13.24 0.01 -2.19
N ASP A 146 -13.89 1.00 -2.77
CA ASP A 146 -15.13 0.79 -3.52
C ASP A 146 -14.88 -0.03 -4.79
N ALA A 147 -13.78 0.22 -5.50
CA ALA A 147 -13.36 -0.58 -6.64
C ALA A 147 -12.98 -2.04 -6.26
N LYS A 148 -12.54 -2.28 -5.00
CA LYS A 148 -12.16 -3.60 -4.51
C LYS A 148 -13.34 -4.45 -4.05
N TYR A 149 -14.34 -3.84 -3.40
CA TYR A 149 -15.35 -4.58 -2.64
C TYR A 149 -16.80 -4.26 -3.01
N ASN A 150 -17.07 -3.07 -3.55
CA ASN A 150 -18.43 -2.61 -3.84
C ASN A 150 -18.74 -2.55 -5.35
N GLY A 151 -17.97 -3.24 -6.18
CA GLY A 151 -18.04 -3.21 -7.65
C GLY A 151 -19.31 -3.85 -8.26
N GLU A 152 -20.47 -3.77 -7.60
CA GLU A 152 -21.75 -4.28 -8.12
C GLU A 152 -22.39 -3.38 -9.18
N SER A 153 -21.98 -2.12 -9.33
CA SER A 153 -22.37 -1.28 -10.46
C SER A 153 -21.34 -1.42 -11.59
N ASP A 154 -21.80 -1.58 -12.83
CA ASP A 154 -20.95 -1.68 -14.02
C ASP A 154 -19.98 -0.49 -14.20
N GLU A 155 -20.17 0.58 -13.43
CA GLU A 155 -19.33 1.77 -13.42
C GLU A 155 -18.04 1.63 -12.59
N ASN A 156 -17.98 0.71 -11.62
CA ASN A 156 -16.88 0.57 -10.65
C ASN A 156 -16.05 -0.72 -10.78
N LYS A 157 -16.29 -1.54 -11.80
CA LYS A 157 -15.51 -2.77 -12.01
C LYS A 157 -14.10 -2.42 -12.48
N ALA A 158 -13.10 -2.93 -11.74
CA ALA A 158 -11.74 -2.96 -12.25
C ALA A 158 -11.65 -4.04 -13.34
N GLU A 159 -11.13 -3.67 -14.50
CA GLU A 159 -10.76 -4.63 -15.54
C GLU A 159 -9.39 -5.24 -15.18
N VAL A 160 -9.35 -6.56 -15.10
CA VAL A 160 -8.13 -7.31 -14.83
C VAL A 160 -7.70 -7.98 -16.13
N GLU A 161 -6.60 -7.50 -16.70
CA GLU A 161 -6.03 -8.05 -17.90
C GLU A 161 -4.71 -8.78 -17.61
N ARG A 162 -4.58 -10.02 -18.04
CA ARG A 162 -3.32 -10.75 -17.96
C ARG A 162 -2.39 -10.29 -19.08
N ILE A 163 -1.25 -9.75 -18.70
CA ILE A 163 -0.21 -9.43 -19.68
C ILE A 163 0.52 -10.75 -19.97
N GLY A 164 0.29 -11.31 -21.15
CA GLY A 164 1.01 -12.51 -21.58
C GLY A 164 2.51 -12.22 -21.65
N THR A 165 3.30 -13.12 -21.07
CA THR A 165 4.73 -13.20 -21.37
C THR A 165 4.85 -13.82 -22.74
N GLY A 166 5.15 -12.98 -23.76
CA GLY A 166 5.63 -13.45 -25.05
C GLY A 166 7.02 -14.07 -24.92
#